data_c54f222da8555ff1fca3894197d008ca
#
_entry.id   c54f222da8555ff1fca3894197d008ca
#
_cell.length_a   1.000
_cell.length_b   1.000
_cell.length_c   1.000
_cell.angle_alpha   90.00
_cell.angle_beta   90.00
_cell.angle_gamma   90.00
#
_symmetry.space_group_name_H-M   'P 1'
#
loop_
_entity.id
_entity.type
_entity.pdbx_description
1 polymer ?
#
loop_
_entity_poly.entity_id
_entity_poly.type
_entity_poly.pdbx_seq_one_letter_code
_entity_poly.pdbx_strand_id
1 'polypeptide(L)'
;MVSIKDFKQGQPAYILTISRGKTSNISIEKCFVISVGRKYVKVGKSLEDRFPAEYCNLRGYDDYYSPKESWGDTKRLFPTQQQAAESVEKDELKRAIKKQIDYQKLEMLTLTQLQKINDILTKAE
;
A
#
# COMPACT_ATOMS: atom_id res chain seq x y z
N MET A 1 -10.04 -3.41 -1.75
CA MET A 1 -9.34 -4.05 -0.60
C MET A 1 -8.70 -5.35 -1.05
N VAL A 2 -7.42 -5.53 -0.76
CA VAL A 2 -6.69 -6.75 -1.13
C VAL A 2 -6.99 -7.86 -0.11
N SER A 3 -7.35 -9.05 -0.59
CA SER A 3 -7.60 -10.21 0.27
C SER A 3 -6.67 -11.36 -0.07
N ILE A 4 -6.58 -12.36 0.82
CA ILE A 4 -5.74 -13.54 0.62
C ILE A 4 -6.15 -14.32 -0.64
N LYS A 5 -7.43 -14.24 -1.02
CA LYS A 5 -7.98 -14.91 -2.20
C LYS A 5 -7.49 -14.30 -3.51
N ASP A 6 -6.98 -13.06 -3.48
CA ASP A 6 -6.46 -12.37 -4.65
C ASP A 6 -5.07 -12.89 -5.05
N PHE A 7 -4.40 -13.61 -4.14
CA PHE A 7 -3.10 -14.23 -4.40
C PHE A 7 -3.30 -15.71 -4.74
N LYS A 8 -2.69 -16.14 -5.83
CA LYS A 8 -2.76 -17.54 -6.28
C LYS A 8 -1.37 -18.08 -6.49
N GLN A 9 -1.14 -19.30 -6.02
CA GLN A 9 0.14 -19.98 -6.16
C GLN A 9 0.56 -20.02 -7.63
N GLY A 10 1.81 -19.68 -7.91
CA GLY A 10 2.38 -19.65 -9.25
C GLY A 10 2.11 -18.39 -10.04
N GLN A 11 1.26 -17.49 -9.55
CA GLN A 11 0.94 -16.25 -10.23
C GLN A 11 1.89 -15.13 -9.82
N PRO A 12 2.10 -14.12 -10.69
CA PRO A 12 2.91 -12.96 -10.31
C PRO A 12 2.20 -12.10 -9.27
N ALA A 13 3.01 -11.45 -8.45
CA ALA A 13 2.59 -10.40 -7.54
C ALA A 13 3.59 -9.25 -7.64
N TYR A 14 3.32 -8.13 -6.99
CA TYR A 14 4.14 -6.93 -7.13
C TYR A 14 4.44 -6.34 -5.76
N ILE A 15 5.71 -6.05 -5.53
CA ILE A 15 6.19 -5.44 -4.29
C ILE A 15 6.51 -3.99 -4.56
N LEU A 16 5.79 -3.10 -3.88
CA LEU A 16 6.08 -1.68 -3.85
C LEU A 16 7.05 -1.43 -2.70
N THR A 17 8.24 -0.93 -3.01
CA THR A 17 9.26 -0.58 -2.02
C THR A 17 9.40 0.93 -1.93
N ILE A 18 9.29 1.47 -0.72
CA ILE A 18 9.49 2.88 -0.43
C ILE A 18 10.72 3.01 0.45
N SER A 19 11.80 3.50 -0.12
CA SER A 19 13.05 3.75 0.60
C SER A 19 12.97 5.06 1.36
N ARG A 20 13.35 5.03 2.63
CA ARG A 20 13.47 6.24 3.45
C ARG A 20 14.95 6.65 3.49
N GLY A 21 15.25 7.84 3.01
CA GLY A 21 16.60 8.38 3.01
C GLY A 21 16.56 9.85 2.61
N LYS A 22 17.72 10.42 2.29
CA LYS A 22 17.81 11.81 1.80
C LYS A 22 17.00 12.04 0.53
N THR A 23 16.84 10.98 -0.27
CA THR A 23 15.97 10.96 -1.44
C THR A 23 15.04 9.76 -1.31
N SER A 24 13.72 10.04 -1.33
CA SER A 24 12.70 8.99 -1.32
C SER A 24 12.69 8.30 -2.68
N ASN A 25 13.01 7.02 -2.73
CA ASN A 25 12.92 6.20 -3.92
C ASN A 25 11.74 5.24 -3.80
N ILE A 26 10.93 5.18 -4.86
CA ILE A 26 9.80 4.27 -4.95
C ILE A 26 10.07 3.32 -6.11
N SER A 27 9.96 2.02 -5.87
CA SER A 27 10.11 1.01 -6.91
C SER A 27 9.02 -0.04 -6.80
N ILE A 28 8.63 -0.60 -7.95
CA ILE A 28 7.67 -1.71 -8.03
C ILE A 28 8.39 -2.86 -8.70
N GLU A 29 8.52 -3.97 -7.98
CA GLU A 29 9.19 -5.16 -8.47
C GLU A 29 8.22 -6.31 -8.62
N LYS A 30 8.34 -7.06 -9.71
CA LYS A 30 7.57 -8.27 -9.93
C LYS A 30 8.16 -9.42 -9.11
N CYS A 31 7.29 -10.17 -8.45
CA CYS A 31 7.65 -11.39 -7.75
C CYS A 31 6.62 -12.48 -8.07
N PHE A 32 6.81 -13.68 -7.51
CA PHE A 32 5.90 -14.80 -7.75
C PHE A 32 5.38 -15.35 -6.43
N VAL A 33 4.11 -15.71 -6.41
CA VAL A 33 3.48 -16.33 -5.24
C VAL A 33 3.93 -17.78 -5.16
N ILE A 34 4.65 -18.12 -4.10
CA ILE A 34 5.16 -19.47 -3.86
C ILE A 34 4.10 -20.33 -3.15
N SER A 35 3.46 -19.76 -2.14
CA SER A 35 2.38 -20.44 -1.43
C SER A 35 1.42 -19.45 -0.80
N VAL A 36 0.18 -19.88 -0.61
CA VAL A 36 -0.87 -19.08 0.03
C VAL A 36 -1.44 -19.86 1.20
N GLY A 37 -1.28 -19.34 2.41
CA GLY A 37 -1.87 -19.89 3.63
C GLY A 37 -3.14 -19.12 4.02
N ARG A 38 -3.57 -19.31 5.26
CA ARG A 38 -4.76 -18.62 5.77
C ARG A 38 -4.53 -17.13 6.03
N LYS A 39 -3.32 -16.78 6.52
CA LYS A 39 -2.94 -15.41 6.90
C LYS A 39 -1.76 -14.87 6.12
N TYR A 40 -0.90 -15.75 5.62
CA TYR A 40 0.39 -15.39 5.03
C TYR A 40 0.45 -15.80 3.58
N VAL A 41 1.08 -14.94 2.79
CA VAL A 41 1.45 -15.21 1.40
C VAL A 41 2.96 -15.24 1.34
N LYS A 42 3.54 -16.33 0.82
CA LYS A 42 4.97 -16.44 0.58
C LYS A 42 5.27 -16.08 -0.86
N VAL A 43 6.17 -15.14 -1.05
CA VAL A 43 6.59 -14.67 -2.37
C VAL A 43 8.11 -14.69 -2.49
N GLY A 44 8.62 -14.87 -3.70
CA GLY A 44 10.03 -14.87 -3.99
C GLY A 44 10.31 -14.31 -5.38
N LYS A 45 11.58 -14.09 -5.69
CA LYS A 45 12.00 -13.59 -7.01
C LYS A 45 11.71 -14.59 -8.12
N SER A 46 11.63 -15.89 -7.76
CA SER A 46 11.23 -16.97 -8.65
C SER A 46 10.44 -18.00 -7.87
N LEU A 47 9.77 -18.92 -8.58
CA LEU A 47 9.03 -20.02 -7.92
C LEU A 47 9.94 -20.98 -7.18
N GLU A 48 11.24 -20.96 -7.46
CA GLU A 48 12.24 -21.83 -6.84
C GLU A 48 13.06 -21.12 -5.76
N ASP A 49 12.64 -19.93 -5.32
CA ASP A 49 13.34 -19.17 -4.30
C ASP A 49 13.39 -19.96 -2.99
N ARG A 50 14.62 -20.16 -2.47
CA ARG A 50 14.85 -20.92 -1.23
C ARG A 50 14.49 -20.12 0.02
N PHE A 51 14.45 -18.81 -0.08
CA PHE A 51 14.19 -17.91 1.05
C PHE A 51 13.03 -16.96 0.74
N PRO A 52 11.81 -17.52 0.59
CA PRO A 52 10.65 -16.68 0.30
C PRO A 52 10.32 -15.77 1.49
N ALA A 53 9.86 -14.58 1.18
CA ALA A 53 9.39 -13.64 2.18
C ALA A 53 7.89 -13.87 2.47
N GLU A 54 7.51 -13.76 3.73
CA GLU A 54 6.11 -13.87 4.15
C GLU A 54 5.48 -12.49 4.30
N TYR A 55 4.29 -12.33 3.74
CA TYR A 55 3.50 -11.10 3.82
C TYR A 55 2.14 -11.41 4.42
N CYS A 56 1.60 -10.46 5.19
CA CYS A 56 0.31 -10.62 5.84
C CYS A 56 -0.43 -9.28 5.95
N ASN A 57 -1.74 -9.37 6.17
CA ASN A 57 -2.59 -8.22 6.47
C ASN A 57 -3.26 -8.47 7.82
N LEU A 58 -2.48 -8.30 8.89
CA LEU A 58 -2.92 -8.59 10.26
C LEU A 58 -4.06 -7.68 10.73
N ARG A 59 -4.13 -6.47 10.21
CA ARG A 59 -5.18 -5.53 10.56
C ARG A 59 -6.51 -5.85 9.88
N GLY A 60 -6.47 -6.56 8.75
CA GLY A 60 -7.67 -6.95 8.00
C GLY A 60 -8.33 -5.86 7.18
N TYR A 61 -7.88 -4.61 7.28
CA TYR A 61 -8.44 -3.47 6.55
C TYR A 61 -7.45 -2.71 5.69
N ASP A 62 -6.20 -3.14 5.66
CA ASP A 62 -5.19 -2.54 4.79
C ASP A 62 -5.43 -2.92 3.32
N ASP A 63 -5.14 -2.00 2.40
CA ASP A 63 -5.26 -2.23 0.96
C ASP A 63 -4.09 -3.03 0.38
N TYR A 64 -3.18 -3.48 1.23
CA TYR A 64 -1.97 -4.19 0.83
C TYR A 64 -1.53 -5.17 1.91
N TYR A 65 -0.66 -6.11 1.54
CA TYR A 65 -0.02 -7.02 2.48
C TYR A 65 1.36 -6.49 2.86
N SER A 66 1.69 -6.58 4.13
CA SER A 66 2.96 -6.12 4.69
C SER A 66 3.87 -7.30 5.05
N PRO A 67 5.21 -7.14 4.98
CA PRO A 67 6.13 -8.19 5.40
C PRO A 67 5.90 -8.56 6.87
N LYS A 68 6.01 -9.85 7.17
CA LYS A 68 5.96 -10.34 8.54
C LYS A 68 7.10 -9.75 9.38
N GLU A 69 8.29 -9.65 8.79
CA GLU A 69 9.44 -9.00 9.38
C GLU A 69 9.77 -7.76 8.57
N SER A 70 9.72 -6.59 9.21
CA SER A 70 9.98 -5.31 8.55
C SER A 70 11.26 -4.70 9.09
N TRP A 71 12.30 -4.72 8.27
CA TRP A 71 13.58 -4.09 8.55
C TRP A 71 13.88 -3.07 7.45
N GLY A 72 14.04 -1.81 7.83
CA GLY A 72 14.41 -0.74 6.90
C GLY A 72 13.24 -0.22 6.07
N ASP A 73 13.28 -0.46 4.76
CA ASP A 73 12.33 0.11 3.80
C ASP A 73 10.91 -0.40 4.00
N THR A 74 9.93 0.46 3.71
CA THR A 74 8.52 0.06 3.70
C THR A 74 8.22 -0.75 2.44
N LYS A 75 7.65 -1.94 2.61
CA LYS A 75 7.26 -2.82 1.51
C LYS A 75 5.78 -3.14 1.57
N ARG A 76 5.14 -3.12 0.40
CA ARG A 76 3.71 -3.45 0.26
C ARG A 76 3.54 -4.45 -0.87
N LEU A 77 2.82 -5.53 -0.62
CA LEU A 77 2.55 -6.56 -1.61
C LEU A 77 1.15 -6.39 -2.20
N PHE A 78 1.09 -6.43 -3.53
CA PHE A 78 -0.16 -6.33 -4.29
C PHE A 78 -0.29 -7.49 -5.27
N PRO A 79 -1.52 -7.96 -5.55
CA PRO A 79 -1.72 -9.02 -6.54
C PRO A 79 -1.59 -8.53 -7.98
N THR A 80 -1.71 -7.23 -8.25
CA THR A 80 -1.57 -6.65 -9.59
C THR A 80 -0.68 -5.41 -9.59
N GLN A 81 -0.05 -5.15 -10.73
CA GLN A 81 0.79 -3.97 -10.92
C GLN A 81 -0.04 -2.68 -10.83
N GLN A 82 -1.26 -2.72 -11.35
CA GLN A 82 -2.17 -1.58 -11.29
C GLN A 82 -2.46 -1.15 -9.86
N GLN A 83 -2.72 -2.11 -8.97
CA GLN A 83 -2.98 -1.81 -7.56
C GLN A 83 -1.75 -1.21 -6.88
N ALA A 84 -0.55 -1.68 -7.22
CA ALA A 84 0.69 -1.10 -6.71
C ALA A 84 0.85 0.36 -7.17
N ALA A 85 0.60 0.64 -8.45
CA ALA A 85 0.65 2.00 -9.00
C ALA A 85 -0.40 2.91 -8.36
N GLU A 86 -1.61 2.42 -8.15
CA GLU A 86 -2.68 3.16 -7.47
C GLU A 86 -2.31 3.52 -6.03
N SER A 87 -1.58 2.65 -5.35
CA SER A 87 -1.10 2.91 -3.99
C SER A 87 -0.12 4.09 -3.96
N VAL A 88 0.77 4.20 -4.95
CA VAL A 88 1.69 5.33 -5.09
C VAL A 88 0.91 6.62 -5.31
N GLU A 89 -0.04 6.61 -6.25
CA GLU A 89 -0.87 7.77 -6.57
C GLU A 89 -1.68 8.23 -5.36
N LYS A 90 -2.26 7.28 -4.62
CA LYS A 90 -3.01 7.56 -3.40
C LYS A 90 -2.15 8.23 -2.34
N ASP A 91 -0.91 7.77 -2.14
CA ASP A 91 0.02 8.39 -1.19
C ASP A 91 0.41 9.82 -1.60
N GLU A 92 0.62 10.04 -2.90
CA GLU A 92 0.92 11.38 -3.42
C GLU A 92 -0.24 12.35 -3.20
N LEU A 93 -1.47 11.90 -3.45
CA LEU A 93 -2.67 12.69 -3.21
C LEU A 93 -2.86 13.00 -1.73
N LYS A 94 -2.60 12.04 -0.85
CA LYS A 94 -2.66 12.26 0.61
C LYS A 94 -1.69 13.35 1.05
N ARG A 95 -0.46 13.33 0.52
CA ARG A 95 0.54 14.36 0.83
C ARG A 95 0.11 15.73 0.33
N ALA A 96 -0.42 15.80 -0.90
CA ALA A 96 -0.92 17.05 -1.47
C ALA A 96 -2.06 17.62 -0.63
N ILE A 97 -3.01 16.77 -0.22
CA ILE A 97 -4.13 17.18 0.62
C ILE A 97 -3.64 17.66 1.98
N LYS A 98 -2.69 16.96 2.62
CA LYS A 98 -2.13 17.38 3.91
C LYS A 98 -1.47 18.74 3.85
N LYS A 99 -0.79 19.06 2.73
CA LYS A 99 -0.18 20.38 2.53
C LYS A 99 -1.24 21.47 2.38
N GLN A 100 -2.39 21.15 1.78
CA GLN A 100 -3.47 22.09 1.57
C GLN A 100 -4.33 22.29 2.82
N ILE A 101 -4.38 21.31 3.72
CA ILE A 101 -5.18 21.34 4.94
C ILE A 101 -4.28 21.66 6.15
N ASP A 102 -3.32 22.56 6.00
CA ASP A 102 -2.62 23.07 7.17
C ASP A 102 -3.55 24.05 7.94
N TYR A 103 -3.20 24.33 9.18
CA TYR A 103 -4.03 25.13 10.06
C TYR A 103 -4.39 26.48 9.48
N GLN A 104 -3.45 27.14 8.83
CA GLN A 104 -3.68 28.45 8.22
C GLN A 104 -4.66 28.38 7.04
N LYS A 105 -4.53 27.36 6.21
CA LYS A 105 -5.43 27.17 5.06
C LYS A 105 -6.84 26.81 5.48
N LEU A 106 -7.01 26.05 6.56
CA LEU A 106 -8.33 25.75 7.09
C LEU A 106 -9.09 27.01 7.49
N GLU A 107 -8.42 27.98 8.10
CA GLU A 107 -9.05 29.24 8.47
C GLU A 107 -9.42 30.13 7.27
N MET A 108 -8.77 29.93 6.14
CA MET A 108 -9.06 30.68 4.91
C MET A 108 -10.20 30.06 4.10
N LEU A 109 -10.66 28.86 4.44
CA LEU A 109 -11.72 28.18 3.70
C LEU A 109 -13.09 28.75 4.08
N THR A 110 -13.98 28.79 3.07
CA THR A 110 -15.37 29.19 3.30
C THR A 110 -16.13 28.07 3.99
N LEU A 111 -17.29 28.40 4.58
CA LEU A 111 -18.17 27.41 5.21
C LEU A 111 -18.57 26.30 4.23
N THR A 112 -18.88 26.67 2.98
CA THR A 112 -19.23 25.68 1.95
C THR A 112 -18.09 24.72 1.66
N GLN A 113 -16.86 25.22 1.57
CA GLN A 113 -15.67 24.37 1.36
C GLN A 113 -15.43 23.42 2.54
N LEU A 114 -15.56 23.92 3.77
CA LEU A 114 -15.41 23.11 4.96
C LEU A 114 -16.47 22.02 5.04
N GLN A 115 -17.71 22.31 4.68
CA GLN A 115 -18.80 21.33 4.64
C GLN A 115 -18.52 20.23 3.63
N LYS A 116 -18.01 20.58 2.44
CA LYS A 116 -17.64 19.58 1.41
C LYS A 116 -16.53 18.64 1.88
N ILE A 117 -15.51 19.17 2.53
CA ILE A 117 -14.41 18.39 3.08
C ILE A 117 -14.94 17.45 4.17
N ASN A 118 -15.76 17.94 5.08
CA ASN A 118 -16.35 17.14 6.13
C ASN A 118 -17.21 16.01 5.57
N ASP A 119 -18.02 16.29 4.55
CA ASP A 119 -18.84 15.27 3.88
C ASP A 119 -18.00 14.16 3.28
N ILE A 120 -16.89 14.51 2.62
CA ILE A 120 -15.97 13.52 2.04
C ILE A 120 -15.37 12.63 3.14
N LEU A 121 -14.90 13.21 4.23
CA LEU A 121 -14.30 12.48 5.34
C LEU A 121 -15.32 11.57 6.03
N THR A 122 -16.54 12.04 6.22
CA THR A 122 -17.61 11.26 6.83
C THR A 122 -18.04 10.09 5.97
N LYS A 123 -18.11 10.25 4.65
CA LYS A 123 -18.45 9.18 3.72
C LYS A 123 -17.36 8.13 3.57
N ALA A 124 -16.12 8.45 3.90
CA ALA A 124 -14.99 7.53 3.81
C ALA A 124 -14.92 6.53 4.97
N GLU A 125 -15.77 6.68 5.97
CA GLU A 125 -15.81 5.77 7.13
C GLU A 125 -16.65 4.51 6.86
#